data_9cff3fced2a48bb8847c6328468f15e2
#
_entry.id   9cff3fced2a48bb8847c6328468f15e2
#
_cell.length_a   1.000
_cell.length_b   1.000
_cell.length_c   1.000
_cell.angle_alpha   90.00
_cell.angle_beta   90.00
_cell.angle_gamma   90.00
#
_symmetry.space_group_name_H-M   'P 1'
#
loop_
_entity.id
_entity.type
_entity.pdbx_description
1 polymer ?
#
loop_
_entity_poly.entity_id
_entity_poly.type
_entity_poly.pdbx_seq_one_letter_code
_entity_poly.pdbx_strand_id
1 'polypeptide(L)'
;MSEKIRIFSYLPNPRVWKSLITGRLGGVKVKVLGDKPKNLVNWLWDFDAEKLSNLELDDIKHYERQGKRGFKGSLYKTDSFLEKHPFGTVPAGFNNDGSIGIFESNSIMRAVARSSNITSLYGDNDPYLQSRIDSFLDANLVFSREFQVYVLELKSLNDQFYNRMKAAYSFYMGGIENALSTGKFISGSYLTIADISFVCDVAQFLSCLLYTSPSPRDRY
;
A
#
# COMPACT_ATOMS: atom_id res chain seq x y z
N MET A 1 -11.65 -20.38 -8.68
CA MET A 1 -10.50 -20.12 -7.79
C MET A 1 -11.03 -19.59 -6.48
N SER A 2 -10.64 -20.19 -5.34
CA SER A 2 -10.98 -19.67 -4.01
C SER A 2 -10.24 -18.35 -3.75
N GLU A 3 -10.86 -17.47 -2.97
CA GLU A 3 -10.21 -16.26 -2.46
C GLU A 3 -8.97 -16.66 -1.63
N LYS A 4 -7.84 -16.00 -1.84
CA LYS A 4 -6.58 -16.31 -1.15
C LYS A 4 -6.16 -15.21 -0.18
N ILE A 5 -6.44 -13.95 -0.54
CA ILE A 5 -6.08 -12.77 0.22
C ILE A 5 -7.27 -11.82 0.23
N ARG A 6 -7.59 -11.29 1.41
CA ARG A 6 -8.56 -10.22 1.58
C ARG A 6 -7.84 -8.96 2.06
N ILE A 7 -8.24 -7.80 1.54
CA ILE A 7 -7.65 -6.50 1.89
C ILE A 7 -8.76 -5.55 2.29
N PHE A 8 -8.63 -4.92 3.45
CA PHE A 8 -9.44 -3.77 3.85
C PHE A 8 -8.63 -2.49 3.73
N SER A 9 -9.16 -1.47 3.02
CA SER A 9 -8.46 -0.21 2.79
C SER A 9 -9.39 0.91 2.34
N TYR A 10 -8.87 2.15 2.33
CA TYR A 10 -9.51 3.22 1.54
C TYR A 10 -9.27 2.98 0.04
N LEU A 11 -10.20 3.47 -0.79
CA LEU A 11 -10.20 3.28 -2.24
C LEU A 11 -10.53 4.61 -2.96
N PRO A 12 -9.87 4.92 -4.09
CA PRO A 12 -8.75 4.17 -4.68
C PRO A 12 -7.48 4.28 -3.84
N ASN A 13 -6.64 3.25 -3.87
CA ASN A 13 -5.36 3.24 -3.18
C ASN A 13 -4.29 2.53 -4.02
N PRO A 14 -3.27 3.23 -4.55
CA PRO A 14 -2.20 2.62 -5.33
C PRO A 14 -1.42 1.53 -4.58
N ARG A 15 -1.36 1.60 -3.26
CA ARG A 15 -0.76 0.55 -2.43
C ARG A 15 -1.55 -0.76 -2.48
N VAL A 16 -2.86 -0.70 -2.69
CA VAL A 16 -3.71 -1.88 -2.91
C VAL A 16 -3.56 -2.41 -4.34
N TRP A 17 -3.31 -1.51 -5.31
CA TRP A 17 -3.09 -1.92 -6.70
C TRP A 17 -1.91 -2.87 -6.85
N LYS A 18 -0.85 -2.74 -6.05
CA LYS A 18 0.28 -3.67 -6.01
C LYS A 18 -0.19 -5.13 -5.91
N SER A 19 -1.02 -5.40 -4.92
CA SER A 19 -1.59 -6.75 -4.69
C SER A 19 -2.58 -7.17 -5.76
N LEU A 20 -3.40 -6.25 -6.27
CA LEU A 20 -4.37 -6.55 -7.35
C LEU A 20 -3.67 -6.88 -8.66
N ILE A 21 -2.63 -6.13 -9.05
CA ILE A 21 -1.85 -6.38 -10.26
C ILE A 21 -1.11 -7.71 -10.13
N THR A 22 -0.43 -7.93 -9.01
CA THR A 22 0.26 -9.20 -8.73
C THR A 22 -0.70 -10.39 -8.76
N GLY A 23 -1.86 -10.25 -8.14
CA GLY A 23 -2.89 -11.29 -8.13
C GLY A 23 -3.43 -11.58 -9.53
N ARG A 24 -3.68 -10.54 -10.33
CA ARG A 24 -4.15 -10.70 -11.71
C ARG A 24 -3.12 -11.40 -12.58
N LEU A 25 -1.85 -11.03 -12.48
CA LEU A 25 -0.76 -11.69 -13.21
C LEU A 25 -0.56 -13.13 -12.74
N GLY A 26 -0.55 -13.35 -11.44
CA GLY A 26 -0.24 -14.64 -10.82
C GLY A 26 -1.42 -15.62 -10.68
N GLY A 27 -2.62 -15.25 -11.15
CA GLY A 27 -3.82 -16.10 -11.04
C GLY A 27 -4.36 -16.22 -9.60
N VAL A 28 -4.07 -15.26 -8.73
CA VAL A 28 -4.50 -15.23 -7.32
C VAL A 28 -5.70 -14.30 -7.16
N LYS A 29 -6.79 -14.80 -6.60
CA LYS A 29 -7.96 -13.98 -6.30
C LYS A 29 -7.73 -13.16 -5.04
N VAL A 30 -7.71 -11.84 -5.20
CA VAL A 30 -7.63 -10.85 -4.13
C VAL A 30 -8.99 -10.19 -3.99
N LYS A 31 -9.60 -10.26 -2.81
CA LYS A 31 -10.83 -9.53 -2.46
C LYS A 31 -10.47 -8.24 -1.76
N VAL A 32 -11.07 -7.14 -2.19
CA VAL A 32 -10.85 -5.82 -1.57
C VAL A 32 -12.17 -5.31 -1.02
N LEU A 33 -12.16 -4.89 0.24
CA LEU A 33 -13.23 -4.20 0.94
C LEU A 33 -12.76 -2.79 1.30
N GLY A 34 -13.69 -1.84 1.29
CA GLY A 34 -13.41 -0.48 1.72
C GLY A 34 -14.22 0.58 0.97
N ASP A 35 -13.86 1.82 1.21
CA ASP A 35 -14.57 3.00 0.69
C ASP A 35 -13.59 4.17 0.52
N LYS A 36 -14.09 5.33 0.08
CA LYS A 36 -13.31 6.58 0.04
C LYS A 36 -12.70 6.88 1.41
N PRO A 37 -11.53 7.55 1.49
CA PRO A 37 -10.84 7.79 2.76
C PRO A 37 -11.73 8.37 3.85
N LYS A 38 -12.54 9.38 3.51
CA LYS A 38 -13.46 10.06 4.44
C LYS A 38 -14.61 9.17 4.96
N ASN A 39 -14.92 8.09 4.26
CA ASN A 39 -16.04 7.21 4.57
C ASN A 39 -15.61 6.03 5.46
N LEU A 40 -14.29 5.77 5.63
CA LEU A 40 -13.82 4.66 6.47
C LEU A 40 -14.14 4.84 7.97
N VAL A 41 -14.49 6.04 8.39
CA VAL A 41 -15.04 6.32 9.74
C VAL A 41 -16.41 5.66 9.96
N ASN A 42 -17.11 5.31 8.86
CA ASN A 42 -18.42 4.67 8.87
C ASN A 42 -18.32 3.14 8.70
N TRP A 43 -17.16 2.55 8.99
CA TRP A 43 -16.93 1.11 8.89
C TRP A 43 -16.43 0.54 10.21
N LEU A 44 -16.88 -0.66 10.55
CA LEU A 44 -16.23 -1.51 11.53
C LEU A 44 -15.04 -2.18 10.85
N TRP A 45 -13.83 -1.91 11.38
CA TRP A 45 -12.58 -2.44 10.82
C TRP A 45 -12.33 -3.83 11.39
N ASP A 46 -12.42 -4.82 10.52
CA ASP A 46 -12.13 -6.22 10.82
C ASP A 46 -11.79 -6.97 9.52
N PHE A 47 -11.54 -8.27 9.63
CA PHE A 47 -11.45 -9.20 8.50
C PHE A 47 -12.72 -9.15 7.63
N ASP A 48 -13.88 -9.21 8.25
CA ASP A 48 -15.19 -9.04 7.62
C ASP A 48 -15.72 -7.62 7.81
N ALA A 49 -14.87 -6.63 7.46
CA ALA A 49 -15.20 -5.22 7.60
C ALA A 49 -16.58 -4.90 7.03
N GLU A 50 -17.40 -4.19 7.80
CA GLU A 50 -18.79 -3.90 7.49
C GLU A 50 -19.14 -2.44 7.75
N LYS A 51 -20.15 -1.92 7.07
CA LYS A 51 -20.63 -0.56 7.31
C LYS A 51 -21.37 -0.49 8.63
N LEU A 52 -21.11 0.57 9.40
CA LEU A 52 -21.78 0.80 10.70
C LEU A 52 -23.30 0.92 10.55
N SER A 53 -23.79 1.36 9.37
CA SER A 53 -25.23 1.42 9.08
C SER A 53 -25.95 0.08 9.13
N ASN A 54 -25.22 -1.03 9.10
CA ASN A 54 -25.75 -2.40 9.15
C ASN A 54 -25.66 -3.01 10.55
N LEU A 55 -25.17 -2.24 11.52
CA LEU A 55 -24.86 -2.71 12.89
C LEU A 55 -25.61 -1.86 13.92
N GLU A 56 -25.94 -2.47 15.05
CA GLU A 56 -26.47 -1.74 16.20
C GLU A 56 -25.32 -1.02 16.94
N LEU A 57 -25.46 0.29 17.14
CA LEU A 57 -24.39 1.12 17.70
C LEU A 57 -23.99 0.70 19.13
N ASP A 58 -24.95 0.24 19.94
CA ASP A 58 -24.67 -0.22 21.30
C ASP A 58 -23.76 -1.45 21.32
N ASP A 59 -23.86 -2.33 20.33
CA ASP A 59 -23.05 -3.54 20.23
C ASP A 59 -21.57 -3.24 19.87
N ILE A 60 -21.32 -2.13 19.17
CA ILE A 60 -19.98 -1.82 18.65
C ILE A 60 -19.29 -0.64 19.35
N LYS A 61 -19.97 0.06 20.26
CA LYS A 61 -19.45 1.24 20.95
C LYS A 61 -18.13 0.98 21.67
N HIS A 62 -17.94 -0.21 22.21
CA HIS A 62 -16.71 -0.61 22.90
C HIS A 62 -15.50 -0.75 21.96
N TYR A 63 -15.71 -0.84 20.64
CA TYR A 63 -14.67 -0.87 19.62
C TYR A 63 -14.22 0.53 19.17
N GLU A 64 -14.79 1.60 19.73
CA GLU A 64 -14.40 2.96 19.40
C GLU A 64 -12.94 3.22 19.78
N ARG A 65 -12.18 3.78 18.84
CA ARG A 65 -10.76 4.12 19.01
C ARG A 65 -10.49 5.48 18.38
N GLN A 66 -9.60 6.25 18.97
CA GLN A 66 -9.16 7.54 18.41
C GLN A 66 -8.41 7.31 17.10
N GLY A 67 -8.83 7.99 16.03
CA GLY A 67 -8.16 7.97 14.72
C GLY A 67 -6.76 8.59 14.79
N LYS A 68 -5.83 8.06 13.97
CA LYS A 68 -4.43 8.50 13.86
C LYS A 68 -4.02 8.54 12.39
N ARG A 69 -2.90 9.22 12.07
CA ARG A 69 -2.25 9.20 10.74
C ARG A 69 -3.20 9.49 9.57
N GLY A 70 -3.86 10.65 9.59
CA GLY A 70 -4.74 11.13 8.51
C GLY A 70 -6.23 10.83 8.73
N PHE A 71 -6.58 10.02 9.72
CA PHE A 71 -7.97 9.87 10.16
C PHE A 71 -8.21 10.73 11.39
N LYS A 72 -9.17 11.65 11.29
CA LYS A 72 -9.61 12.50 12.40
C LYS A 72 -10.89 11.93 13.01
N GLY A 73 -11.05 12.04 14.33
CA GLY A 73 -12.22 11.55 15.04
C GLY A 73 -12.16 10.07 15.39
N SER A 74 -13.31 9.48 15.65
CA SER A 74 -13.43 8.09 16.10
C SER A 74 -13.41 7.11 14.92
N LEU A 75 -12.80 5.95 15.15
CA LEU A 75 -12.82 4.79 14.28
C LEU A 75 -13.26 3.58 15.09
N TYR A 76 -13.99 2.68 14.48
CA TYR A 76 -14.44 1.43 15.12
C TYR A 76 -13.56 0.28 14.65
N LYS A 77 -12.79 -0.31 15.58
CA LYS A 77 -11.84 -1.40 15.29
C LYS A 77 -12.04 -2.51 16.31
N THR A 78 -12.30 -3.72 15.82
CA THR A 78 -12.43 -4.87 16.72
C THR A 78 -11.10 -5.19 17.41
N ASP A 79 -11.16 -5.85 18.56
CA ASP A 79 -9.95 -6.32 19.24
C ASP A 79 -9.23 -7.36 18.41
N SER A 80 -9.97 -8.24 17.71
CA SER A 80 -9.44 -9.19 16.72
C SER A 80 -8.66 -8.49 15.60
N PHE A 81 -9.17 -7.37 15.09
CA PHE A 81 -8.43 -6.57 14.11
C PHE A 81 -7.11 -6.05 14.67
N LEU A 82 -7.13 -5.49 15.88
CA LEU A 82 -5.94 -4.89 16.51
C LEU A 82 -4.90 -5.95 16.92
N GLU A 83 -5.33 -7.13 17.30
CA GLU A 83 -4.45 -8.28 17.54
C GLU A 83 -3.68 -8.66 16.28
N LYS A 84 -4.35 -8.74 15.13
CA LYS A 84 -3.76 -9.10 13.84
C LYS A 84 -3.03 -7.94 13.15
N HIS A 85 -3.40 -6.72 13.45
CA HIS A 85 -2.82 -5.49 12.92
C HIS A 85 -2.44 -4.52 14.06
N PRO A 86 -1.34 -4.75 14.77
CA PRO A 86 -0.98 -4.02 15.99
C PRO A 86 -0.77 -2.51 15.78
N PHE A 87 -0.49 -2.09 14.54
CA PHE A 87 -0.42 -0.67 14.18
C PHE A 87 -1.80 -0.06 13.86
N GLY A 88 -2.83 -0.88 13.69
CA GLY A 88 -4.20 -0.45 13.43
C GLY A 88 -4.35 0.43 12.19
N THR A 89 -3.58 0.17 11.13
CA THR A 89 -3.53 0.97 9.90
C THR A 89 -4.12 0.23 8.70
N VAL A 90 -4.31 0.92 7.59
CA VAL A 90 -4.71 0.38 6.30
C VAL A 90 -3.69 0.74 5.22
N PRO A 91 -3.46 -0.11 4.19
CA PRO A 91 -4.18 -1.35 3.91
C PRO A 91 -3.90 -2.46 4.92
N ALA A 92 -4.94 -3.18 5.31
CA ALA A 92 -4.88 -4.36 6.17
C ALA A 92 -5.18 -5.59 5.34
N GLY A 93 -4.23 -6.51 5.23
CA GLY A 93 -4.36 -7.77 4.52
C GLY A 93 -4.68 -8.92 5.48
N PHE A 94 -5.35 -9.95 4.95
CA PHE A 94 -5.66 -11.16 5.69
C PHE A 94 -5.53 -12.37 4.76
N ASN A 95 -5.15 -13.52 5.30
CA ASN A 95 -5.30 -14.78 4.60
C ASN A 95 -6.79 -15.13 4.42
N ASN A 96 -7.09 -16.22 3.74
CA ASN A 96 -8.45 -16.56 3.31
C ASN A 96 -9.47 -16.78 4.43
N ASP A 97 -9.03 -17.17 5.62
CA ASP A 97 -9.88 -17.43 6.80
C ASP A 97 -9.79 -16.31 7.88
N GLY A 98 -8.97 -15.29 7.63
CA GLY A 98 -8.79 -14.19 8.56
C GLY A 98 -7.95 -14.50 9.80
N SER A 99 -7.33 -15.68 9.89
CA SER A 99 -6.52 -16.08 11.05
C SER A 99 -5.19 -15.35 11.14
N ILE A 100 -4.64 -14.90 9.99
CA ILE A 100 -3.37 -14.18 9.90
C ILE A 100 -3.59 -12.81 9.28
N GLY A 101 -3.24 -11.77 10.05
CA GLY A 101 -3.15 -10.40 9.55
C GLY A 101 -1.81 -10.12 8.89
N ILE A 102 -1.84 -9.36 7.78
CA ILE A 102 -0.65 -8.95 7.03
C ILE A 102 -0.73 -7.45 6.85
N PHE A 103 0.24 -6.73 7.38
CA PHE A 103 0.34 -5.27 7.25
C PHE A 103 1.54 -4.89 6.38
N GLU A 104 1.59 -3.63 5.96
CA GLU A 104 2.45 -3.07 4.91
C GLU A 104 2.11 -3.60 3.50
N SER A 105 1.89 -2.69 2.57
CA SER A 105 1.44 -3.02 1.21
C SER A 105 2.40 -3.96 0.46
N ASN A 106 3.72 -3.81 0.68
CA ASN A 106 4.72 -4.68 0.09
C ASN A 106 4.64 -6.10 0.66
N SER A 107 4.34 -6.26 1.97
CA SER A 107 4.17 -7.58 2.59
C SER A 107 2.90 -8.27 2.13
N ILE A 108 1.80 -7.52 1.96
CA ILE A 108 0.55 -8.04 1.38
C ILE A 108 0.80 -8.51 -0.05
N MET A 109 1.53 -7.72 -0.86
CA MET A 109 1.89 -8.09 -2.23
C MET A 109 2.80 -9.33 -2.27
N ARG A 110 3.78 -9.47 -1.34
CA ARG A 110 4.61 -10.69 -1.19
C ARG A 110 3.73 -11.92 -0.91
N ALA A 111 2.73 -11.81 -0.05
CA ALA A 111 1.82 -12.92 0.26
C ALA A 111 1.04 -13.34 -0.99
N VAL A 112 0.58 -12.38 -1.80
CA VAL A 112 -0.07 -12.66 -3.09
C VAL A 112 0.91 -13.35 -4.05
N ALA A 113 2.14 -12.83 -4.19
CA ALA A 113 3.15 -13.40 -5.09
C ALA A 113 3.55 -14.83 -4.70
N ARG A 114 3.70 -15.11 -3.39
CA ARG A 114 3.96 -16.47 -2.88
C ARG A 114 2.81 -17.46 -3.11
N SER A 115 1.59 -16.94 -3.25
CA SER A 115 0.40 -17.74 -3.57
C SER A 115 0.16 -17.88 -5.08
N SER A 116 1.02 -17.26 -5.89
CA SER A 116 0.93 -17.23 -7.35
C SER A 116 1.40 -18.54 -7.97
N ASN A 117 0.83 -18.85 -9.16
CA ASN A 117 1.34 -19.92 -10.02
C ASN A 117 2.59 -19.50 -10.83
N ILE A 118 2.93 -18.19 -10.81
CA ILE A 118 4.13 -17.64 -11.50
C ILE A 118 5.17 -17.33 -10.43
N THR A 119 6.04 -18.29 -10.16
CA THR A 119 7.06 -18.21 -9.11
C THR A 119 8.11 -17.13 -9.39
N SER A 120 8.37 -16.81 -10.67
CA SER A 120 9.30 -15.75 -11.06
C SER A 120 8.90 -14.36 -10.60
N LEU A 121 7.61 -14.11 -10.31
CA LEU A 121 7.16 -12.85 -9.71
C LEU A 121 7.87 -12.57 -8.37
N TYR A 122 8.32 -13.62 -7.66
CA TYR A 122 9.06 -13.50 -6.42
C TYR A 122 10.25 -14.47 -6.37
N GLY A 123 11.12 -14.43 -7.41
CA GLY A 123 12.44 -14.99 -7.38
C GLY A 123 12.53 -16.53 -7.49
N ASP A 124 11.55 -17.19 -8.12
CA ASP A 124 11.57 -18.64 -8.45
C ASP A 124 11.98 -19.57 -7.28
N ASN A 125 11.62 -19.20 -6.05
CA ASN A 125 12.02 -19.88 -4.81
C ASN A 125 13.54 -19.83 -4.51
N ASP A 126 14.32 -19.03 -5.22
CA ASP A 126 15.72 -18.77 -4.90
C ASP A 126 15.79 -17.70 -3.79
N PRO A 127 16.37 -18.01 -2.61
CA PRO A 127 16.42 -17.08 -1.48
C PRO A 127 17.23 -15.81 -1.77
N TYR A 128 18.25 -15.89 -2.64
CA TYR A 128 19.06 -14.73 -3.00
C TYR A 128 18.31 -13.80 -3.97
N LEU A 129 17.58 -14.36 -4.95
CA LEU A 129 16.72 -13.58 -5.84
C LEU A 129 15.57 -12.95 -5.06
N GLN A 130 14.95 -13.67 -4.13
CA GLN A 130 13.94 -13.12 -3.22
C GLN A 130 14.52 -11.96 -2.40
N SER A 131 15.70 -12.12 -1.80
CA SER A 131 16.36 -11.06 -1.03
C SER A 131 16.74 -9.86 -1.91
N ARG A 132 17.10 -10.10 -3.17
CA ARG A 132 17.35 -9.02 -4.14
C ARG A 132 16.08 -8.22 -4.43
N ILE A 133 14.97 -8.89 -4.64
CA ILE A 133 13.65 -8.26 -4.83
C ILE A 133 13.27 -7.48 -3.56
N ASP A 134 13.44 -8.08 -2.38
CA ASP A 134 13.13 -7.46 -1.10
C ASP A 134 13.95 -6.19 -0.86
N SER A 135 15.22 -6.15 -1.28
CA SER A 135 16.05 -4.94 -1.19
C SER A 135 15.43 -3.75 -1.94
N PHE A 136 14.85 -3.98 -3.12
CA PHE A 136 14.13 -2.93 -3.85
C PHE A 136 12.81 -2.55 -3.18
N LEU A 137 12.09 -3.53 -2.62
CA LEU A 137 10.83 -3.26 -1.89
C LEU A 137 11.08 -2.46 -0.61
N ASP A 138 12.18 -2.70 0.08
CA ASP A 138 12.55 -1.96 1.29
C ASP A 138 13.03 -0.54 0.95
N ALA A 139 13.84 -0.37 -0.10
CA ALA A 139 14.20 0.95 -0.61
C ALA A 139 12.96 1.75 -1.07
N ASN A 140 12.01 1.08 -1.73
CA ASN A 140 10.73 1.65 -2.12
C ASN A 140 9.88 2.06 -0.92
N LEU A 141 9.88 1.29 0.17
CA LEU A 141 9.16 1.64 1.41
C LEU A 141 9.68 2.95 2.00
N VAL A 142 11.01 3.15 2.02
CA VAL A 142 11.62 4.41 2.49
C VAL A 142 11.19 5.57 1.61
N PHE A 143 11.26 5.45 0.29
CA PHE A 143 10.79 6.47 -0.65
C PHE A 143 9.31 6.79 -0.45
N SER A 144 8.46 5.77 -0.37
CA SER A 144 7.01 5.93 -0.15
C SER A 144 6.70 6.63 1.18
N ARG A 145 7.53 6.43 2.20
CA ARG A 145 7.39 7.12 3.49
C ARG A 145 7.73 8.60 3.38
N GLU A 146 8.84 8.94 2.72
CA GLU A 146 9.23 10.33 2.48
C GLU A 146 8.17 11.06 1.64
N PHE A 147 7.65 10.39 0.60
CA PHE A 147 6.56 10.90 -0.20
C PHE A 147 5.30 11.15 0.62
N GLN A 148 4.90 10.23 1.50
CA GLN A 148 3.73 10.41 2.36
C GLN A 148 3.88 11.61 3.29
N VAL A 149 5.06 11.81 3.89
CA VAL A 149 5.34 12.98 4.74
C VAL A 149 5.18 14.27 3.92
N TYR A 150 5.78 14.31 2.74
CA TYR A 150 5.69 15.47 1.84
C TYR A 150 4.24 15.82 1.48
N VAL A 151 3.43 14.82 1.10
CA VAL A 151 2.02 15.05 0.70
C VAL A 151 1.17 15.54 1.86
N LEU A 152 1.41 15.06 3.09
CA LEU A 152 0.67 15.50 4.27
C LEU A 152 0.99 16.95 4.66
N GLU A 153 2.18 17.43 4.30
CA GLU A 153 2.66 18.78 4.61
C GLU A 153 2.49 19.78 3.44
N LEU A 154 1.83 19.39 2.34
CA LEU A 154 1.67 20.26 1.16
C LEU A 154 1.06 21.63 1.46
N LYS A 155 0.17 21.73 2.47
CA LYS A 155 -0.47 22.99 2.86
C LYS A 155 0.45 23.93 3.65
N SER A 156 1.49 23.38 4.26
CA SER A 156 2.50 24.06 5.08
C SER A 156 3.90 23.83 4.53
N LEU A 157 3.99 23.58 3.21
CA LEU A 157 5.24 23.24 2.54
C LEU A 157 6.28 24.36 2.73
N ASN A 158 7.47 23.97 3.13
CA ASN A 158 8.65 24.83 3.23
C ASN A 158 9.83 24.18 2.52
N ASP A 159 10.93 24.92 2.37
CA ASP A 159 12.14 24.47 1.68
C ASP A 159 12.73 23.19 2.29
N GLN A 160 12.61 23.00 3.59
CA GLN A 160 13.12 21.81 4.26
C GLN A 160 12.37 20.55 3.79
N PHE A 161 11.04 20.56 3.78
CA PHE A 161 10.25 19.42 3.30
C PHE A 161 10.46 19.18 1.80
N TYR A 162 10.53 20.26 1.00
CA TYR A 162 10.80 20.15 -0.42
C TYR A 162 12.17 19.53 -0.70
N ASN A 163 13.23 20.04 -0.07
CA ASN A 163 14.59 19.55 -0.27
C ASN A 163 14.76 18.11 0.21
N ARG A 164 14.11 17.74 1.33
CA ARG A 164 14.07 16.36 1.82
C ARG A 164 13.41 15.42 0.81
N MET A 165 12.26 15.79 0.25
CA MET A 165 11.60 14.99 -0.78
C MET A 165 12.41 14.90 -2.07
N LYS A 166 13.00 16.00 -2.51
CA LYS A 166 13.87 16.04 -3.68
C LYS A 166 15.06 15.10 -3.52
N ALA A 167 15.72 15.11 -2.38
CA ALA A 167 16.84 14.23 -2.09
C ALA A 167 16.42 12.75 -2.09
N ALA A 168 15.30 12.41 -1.44
CA ALA A 168 14.75 11.06 -1.43
C ALA A 168 14.37 10.58 -2.84
N TYR A 169 13.74 11.44 -3.64
CA TYR A 169 13.40 11.15 -5.03
C TYR A 169 14.64 10.88 -5.87
N SER A 170 15.63 11.78 -5.83
CA SER A 170 16.86 11.66 -6.62
C SER A 170 17.65 10.40 -6.24
N PHE A 171 17.74 10.10 -4.95
CA PHE A 171 18.41 8.89 -4.46
C PHE A 171 17.72 7.62 -4.96
N TYR A 172 16.40 7.54 -4.78
CA TYR A 172 15.63 6.36 -5.17
C TYR A 172 15.62 6.16 -6.69
N MET A 173 15.33 7.21 -7.45
CA MET A 173 15.27 7.14 -8.92
C MET A 173 16.63 6.81 -9.51
N GLY A 174 17.72 7.40 -8.99
CA GLY A 174 19.08 7.06 -9.43
C GLY A 174 19.43 5.58 -9.21
N GLY A 175 18.99 4.99 -8.10
CA GLY A 175 19.14 3.54 -7.85
C GLY A 175 18.35 2.68 -8.86
N ILE A 176 17.12 3.09 -9.20
CA ILE A 176 16.29 2.41 -10.20
C ILE A 176 16.91 2.55 -11.61
N GLU A 177 17.36 3.74 -12.01
CA GLU A 177 18.05 3.97 -13.28
C GLU A 177 19.29 3.09 -13.41
N ASN A 178 20.12 3.01 -12.36
CA ASN A 178 21.28 2.12 -12.35
C ASN A 178 20.89 0.65 -12.52
N ALA A 179 19.81 0.19 -11.86
CA ALA A 179 19.34 -1.18 -12.01
C ALA A 179 18.85 -1.47 -13.44
N LEU A 180 18.10 -0.54 -14.04
CA LEU A 180 17.58 -0.66 -15.40
C LEU A 180 18.64 -0.46 -16.50
N SER A 181 19.80 0.15 -16.19
CA SER A 181 20.91 0.28 -17.14
C SER A 181 21.57 -1.07 -17.46
N THR A 182 21.46 -2.04 -16.55
CA THR A 182 22.07 -3.36 -16.66
C THR A 182 21.06 -4.49 -16.80
N GLY A 183 19.79 -4.24 -16.56
CA GLY A 183 18.72 -5.23 -16.59
C GLY A 183 17.49 -4.75 -17.35
N LYS A 184 16.73 -5.70 -17.87
CA LYS A 184 15.43 -5.40 -18.52
C LYS A 184 14.37 -4.96 -17.50
N PHE A 185 14.48 -5.44 -16.28
CA PHE A 185 13.61 -5.14 -15.15
C PHE A 185 14.45 -4.78 -13.93
N ILE A 186 13.84 -4.20 -12.90
CA ILE A 186 14.52 -3.64 -11.72
C ILE A 186 15.40 -4.69 -11.01
N SER A 187 14.92 -5.92 -10.90
CA SER A 187 15.66 -6.99 -10.20
C SER A 187 16.42 -7.94 -11.12
N GLY A 188 16.40 -7.72 -12.46
CA GLY A 188 17.12 -8.54 -13.41
C GLY A 188 16.39 -8.76 -14.74
N SER A 189 16.27 -10.03 -15.19
CA SER A 189 15.79 -10.37 -16.52
C SER A 189 14.26 -10.55 -16.61
N TYR A 190 13.58 -10.67 -15.49
CA TYR A 190 12.15 -10.98 -15.42
C TYR A 190 11.38 -9.92 -14.66
N LEU A 191 10.10 -9.73 -15.05
CA LEU A 191 9.15 -8.94 -14.28
C LEU A 191 8.95 -9.54 -12.88
N THR A 192 9.10 -8.72 -11.86
CA THR A 192 8.92 -9.10 -10.47
C THR A 192 8.02 -8.12 -9.72
N ILE A 193 7.71 -8.43 -8.48
CA ILE A 193 6.96 -7.51 -7.61
C ILE A 193 7.74 -6.23 -7.29
N ALA A 194 9.05 -6.16 -7.51
CA ALA A 194 9.82 -4.91 -7.41
C ALA A 194 9.36 -3.90 -8.46
N ASP A 195 9.17 -4.34 -9.71
CA ASP A 195 8.68 -3.49 -10.81
C ASP A 195 7.25 -3.03 -10.57
N ILE A 196 6.38 -3.92 -10.10
CA ILE A 196 4.98 -3.61 -9.77
C ILE A 196 4.92 -2.57 -8.65
N SER A 197 5.73 -2.73 -7.60
CA SER A 197 5.79 -1.78 -6.49
C SER A 197 6.25 -0.40 -6.95
N PHE A 198 7.32 -0.36 -7.74
CA PHE A 198 7.86 0.87 -8.32
C PHE A 198 6.80 1.63 -9.11
N VAL A 199 6.15 0.97 -10.08
CA VAL A 199 5.14 1.60 -10.93
C VAL A 199 3.98 2.16 -10.10
N CYS A 200 3.47 1.41 -9.12
CA CYS A 200 2.35 1.86 -8.30
C CYS A 200 2.71 3.08 -7.43
N ASP A 201 3.90 3.12 -6.84
CA ASP A 201 4.30 4.23 -5.97
C ASP A 201 4.67 5.48 -6.78
N VAL A 202 5.33 5.31 -7.92
CA VAL A 202 5.62 6.43 -8.83
C VAL A 202 4.33 6.99 -9.44
N ALA A 203 3.38 6.13 -9.82
CA ALA A 203 2.07 6.58 -10.28
C ALA A 203 1.32 7.39 -9.21
N GLN A 204 1.41 6.98 -7.94
CA GLN A 204 0.86 7.76 -6.83
C GLN A 204 1.54 9.13 -6.70
N PHE A 205 2.87 9.17 -6.77
CA PHE A 205 3.65 10.40 -6.71
C PHE A 205 3.26 11.36 -7.84
N LEU A 206 3.24 10.88 -9.08
CA LEU A 206 2.88 11.70 -10.25
C LEU A 206 1.43 12.18 -10.19
N SER A 207 0.49 11.33 -9.74
CA SER A 207 -0.92 11.72 -9.60
C SER A 207 -1.10 12.85 -8.58
N CYS A 208 -0.40 12.79 -7.45
CA CYS A 208 -0.44 13.86 -6.46
C CYS A 208 0.16 15.16 -6.98
N LEU A 209 1.26 15.11 -7.75
CA LEU A 209 1.86 16.28 -8.37
C LEU A 209 0.93 16.94 -9.39
N LEU A 210 0.20 16.15 -10.18
CA LEU A 210 -0.77 16.66 -11.15
C LEU A 210 -1.95 17.39 -10.48
N TYR A 211 -2.41 16.89 -9.32
CA TYR A 211 -3.50 17.53 -8.57
C TYR A 211 -3.06 18.73 -7.75
N THR A 212 -1.79 18.87 -7.42
CA THR A 212 -1.25 19.93 -6.55
C THR A 212 -0.44 20.99 -7.29
N SER A 213 0.00 20.72 -8.53
CA SER A 213 0.54 21.76 -9.40
C SER A 213 -0.59 22.66 -9.88
N PRO A 214 -0.46 24.00 -9.73
CA PRO A 214 -1.35 24.90 -10.44
C PRO A 214 -1.24 24.58 -11.94
N SER A 215 -2.40 24.41 -12.59
CA SER A 215 -2.45 24.23 -14.03
C SER A 215 -1.62 25.34 -14.71
N PRO A 216 -0.88 25.05 -15.80
CA PRO A 216 -0.27 26.11 -16.58
C PRO A 216 -1.25 27.21 -17.01
N ARG A 217 -2.55 26.93 -17.00
CA ARG A 217 -3.64 27.91 -17.25
C ARG A 217 -3.94 28.81 -16.06
N ASP A 218 -3.53 28.43 -14.84
CA ASP A 218 -3.80 29.22 -13.62
C ASP A 218 -2.63 30.17 -13.28
N ARG A 219 -1.64 30.27 -14.17
CA ARG A 219 -0.46 31.16 -14.02
C ARG A 219 -0.55 32.49 -14.78
N TYR A 220 -1.74 32.80 -15.36
CA TYR A 220 -1.96 34.07 -16.08
C TYR A 220 -3.24 34.75 -15.61
#